data_1f7fa245b43485642d3896f3294f024f
#
_entry.id   1f7fa245b43485642d3896f3294f024f
#
_cell.length_a   1.000
_cell.length_b   1.000
_cell.length_c   1.000
_cell.angle_alpha   90.00
_cell.angle_beta   90.00
_cell.angle_gamma   90.00
#
_symmetry.space_group_name_H-M   'P 1'
#
loop_
_entity.id
_entity.type
_entity.pdbx_description
1 polymer ?
#
loop_
_entity_poly.entity_id
_entity_poly.type
_entity_poly.pdbx_seq_one_letter_code
_entity_poly.pdbx_strand_id
1 'polypeptide(L)'
;MDPLRLNNIEEAIEDFKEGKFVIVVDDEDRENEGDLIIAAEKITPEKVNFMLKYARGVLCAPITIERCKELELPHQVEDNTSVLGTPFTVTVDKLEGCTTGVSAHDRAETIKALADPHSTPQTFGRPGHVNPLYAQENGVLRRSGHTEAAIDLCRMAGLYPAGALMEIMNEDGTMARLPQLLEMAKQWNLKIISIKDMIAYRLKKESLIEVGEEVDMPTDYGHFRLIPFRQKSNGQEHLALIKGEWKEDEPVLVRVHSSCMTGDILGSKRCDCGEQLHKAMQAIEKEGKGVVVYMQQEGRGIGLMNKIAAYKLQEEGLDTVDANIHLGFKPDERDYGCGAQMLRYLGIHKMRLLTNNPVKRVGLEAYGLEIVENVPIEVTPNPYNFRYLETKKNRMGHTLHLK
;
A
#
# COMPACT_ATOMS: atom_id res chain seq x y z
N MET A 1 13.19 21.49 22.89
CA MET A 1 12.84 20.36 22.02
C MET A 1 11.52 20.69 21.37
N ASP A 2 11.42 20.57 20.07
CA ASP A 2 10.18 20.79 19.34
C ASP A 2 9.14 19.76 19.85
N PRO A 3 8.00 20.18 20.41
CA PRO A 3 7.04 19.28 21.06
C PRO A 3 6.34 18.30 20.10
N LEU A 4 6.52 18.45 18.79
CA LEU A 4 5.88 17.67 17.74
C LEU A 4 6.83 16.71 17.00
N ARG A 5 8.05 16.44 17.52
CA ARG A 5 9.02 15.61 16.83
C ARG A 5 8.80 14.10 17.13
N LEU A 6 8.54 13.32 16.10
CA LEU A 6 8.55 11.86 16.13
C LEU A 6 9.97 11.31 16.40
N ASN A 7 10.06 10.09 16.91
CA ASN A 7 11.33 9.42 17.17
C ASN A 7 11.96 8.92 15.86
N ASN A 8 13.26 8.63 15.93
CA ASN A 8 14.00 8.02 14.84
C ASN A 8 13.59 6.55 14.68
N ILE A 9 13.56 6.06 13.44
CA ILE A 9 13.17 4.67 13.11
C ILE A 9 14.16 3.66 13.74
N GLU A 10 15.47 3.96 13.71
CA GLU A 10 16.49 3.09 14.31
C GLU A 10 16.28 2.90 15.82
N GLU A 11 15.97 3.97 16.55
CA GLU A 11 15.69 3.91 17.98
C GLU A 11 14.43 3.08 18.27
N ALA A 12 13.40 3.22 17.43
CA ALA A 12 12.18 2.43 17.57
C ALA A 12 12.42 0.94 17.28
N ILE A 13 13.26 0.61 16.30
CA ILE A 13 13.65 -0.78 15.99
C ILE A 13 14.38 -1.42 17.17
N GLU A 14 15.32 -0.71 17.83
CA GLU A 14 16.03 -1.26 18.99
C GLU A 14 15.07 -1.50 20.17
N ASP A 15 14.20 -0.56 20.51
CA ASP A 15 13.18 -0.74 21.54
C ASP A 15 12.22 -1.91 21.20
N PHE A 16 11.84 -2.04 19.94
CA PHE A 16 10.98 -3.11 19.44
C PHE A 16 11.65 -4.49 19.56
N LYS A 17 12.93 -4.56 19.23
CA LYS A 17 13.78 -5.77 19.38
C LYS A 17 13.89 -6.22 20.83
N GLU A 18 13.98 -5.28 21.78
CA GLU A 18 13.93 -5.55 23.22
C GLU A 18 12.54 -5.98 23.70
N GLY A 19 11.52 -5.94 22.84
CA GLY A 19 10.15 -6.30 23.17
C GLY A 19 9.36 -5.18 23.83
N LYS A 20 9.77 -3.92 23.67
CA LYS A 20 8.94 -2.77 24.05
C LYS A 20 7.89 -2.50 22.98
N PHE A 21 6.82 -1.83 23.36
CA PHE A 21 5.85 -1.30 22.41
C PHE A 21 6.44 -0.13 21.64
N VAL A 22 5.96 0.04 20.40
CA VAL A 22 6.14 1.23 19.60
C VAL A 22 4.77 1.76 19.19
N ILE A 23 4.55 3.06 19.28
CA ILE A 23 3.37 3.71 18.72
C ILE A 23 3.69 4.05 17.28
N VAL A 24 2.84 3.60 16.36
CA VAL A 24 2.96 3.90 14.93
C VAL A 24 1.75 4.72 14.50
N VAL A 25 1.98 5.86 13.85
CA VAL A 25 0.93 6.72 13.32
C VAL A 25 0.91 6.66 11.80
N ASP A 26 -0.28 6.71 11.23
CA ASP A 26 -0.45 6.83 9.79
C ASP A 26 -0.73 8.28 9.34
N ASP A 27 -1.02 8.45 8.05
CA ASP A 27 -1.26 9.76 7.45
C ASP A 27 -2.63 10.32 7.84
N GLU A 28 -2.73 11.66 7.98
CA GLU A 28 -3.98 12.37 8.29
C GLU A 28 -5.07 12.13 7.22
N ASP A 29 -4.66 11.90 5.98
CA ASP A 29 -5.56 11.63 4.85
C ASP A 29 -5.98 10.15 4.74
N ARG A 30 -5.49 9.25 5.66
CA ARG A 30 -5.85 7.82 5.68
C ARG A 30 -6.80 7.50 6.84
N GLU A 31 -6.31 6.97 7.95
CA GLU A 31 -7.09 6.70 9.18
C GLU A 31 -6.90 7.84 10.18
N ASN A 32 -5.75 8.50 10.12
CA ASN A 32 -5.31 9.50 11.09
C ASN A 32 -5.32 8.96 12.51
N GLU A 33 -4.80 7.76 12.70
CA GLU A 33 -4.82 7.01 13.96
C GLU A 33 -3.41 6.62 14.40
N GLY A 34 -3.29 6.10 15.60
CA GLY A 34 -2.06 5.52 16.12
C GLY A 34 -2.32 4.18 16.76
N ASP A 35 -1.49 3.20 16.42
CA ASP A 35 -1.55 1.85 16.97
C ASP A 35 -0.39 1.58 17.90
N LEU A 36 -0.69 0.88 18.99
CA LEU A 36 0.30 0.28 19.88
C LEU A 36 0.73 -1.07 19.31
N ILE A 37 2.00 -1.18 18.88
CA ILE A 37 2.50 -2.36 18.16
C ILE A 37 3.63 -3.04 18.93
N ILE A 38 3.66 -4.39 18.89
CA ILE A 38 4.72 -5.21 19.46
C ILE A 38 4.90 -6.50 18.62
N ALA A 39 6.11 -7.07 18.64
CA ALA A 39 6.35 -8.38 18.04
C ALA A 39 5.60 -9.50 18.78
N ALA A 40 4.96 -10.42 18.03
CA ALA A 40 4.17 -11.51 18.59
C ALA A 40 5.01 -12.43 19.50
N GLU A 41 6.27 -12.70 19.16
CA GLU A 41 7.17 -13.51 19.99
C GLU A 41 7.56 -12.84 21.33
N LYS A 42 7.38 -11.52 21.45
CA LYS A 42 7.67 -10.73 22.65
C LYS A 42 6.43 -10.40 23.49
N ILE A 43 5.25 -10.84 23.06
CA ILE A 43 4.00 -10.59 23.79
C ILE A 43 3.97 -11.37 25.11
N THR A 44 3.37 -10.80 26.14
CA THR A 44 3.14 -11.45 27.43
C THR A 44 1.72 -11.13 27.93
N PRO A 45 1.17 -11.88 28.90
CA PRO A 45 -0.13 -11.55 29.49
C PRO A 45 -0.21 -10.12 30.02
N GLU A 46 0.86 -9.61 30.65
CA GLU A 46 0.92 -8.24 31.19
C GLU A 46 0.84 -7.21 30.05
N LYS A 47 1.50 -7.49 28.90
CA LYS A 47 1.48 -6.64 27.72
C LYS A 47 0.11 -6.63 27.04
N VAL A 48 -0.53 -7.79 26.90
CA VAL A 48 -1.93 -7.85 26.43
C VAL A 48 -2.84 -7.04 27.36
N ASN A 49 -2.69 -7.20 28.67
CA ASN A 49 -3.46 -6.44 29.64
C ASN A 49 -3.18 -4.93 29.56
N PHE A 50 -1.94 -4.53 29.27
CA PHE A 50 -1.58 -3.14 29.03
C PHE A 50 -2.31 -2.58 27.80
N MET A 51 -2.29 -3.31 26.67
CA MET A 51 -3.02 -2.92 25.44
C MET A 51 -4.51 -2.74 25.73
N LEU A 52 -5.15 -3.72 26.36
CA LEU A 52 -6.57 -3.68 26.71
C LEU A 52 -6.95 -2.50 27.61
N LYS A 53 -6.09 -2.19 28.58
CA LYS A 53 -6.35 -1.13 29.57
C LYS A 53 -6.12 0.26 29.00
N TYR A 54 -5.08 0.42 28.18
CA TYR A 54 -4.59 1.75 27.81
C TYR A 54 -4.85 2.10 26.33
N ALA A 55 -4.73 1.14 25.41
CA ALA A 55 -5.05 1.40 24.00
C ALA A 55 -6.56 1.30 23.73
N ARG A 56 -7.25 0.28 24.24
CA ARG A 56 -8.73 0.12 24.22
C ARG A 56 -9.36 -0.22 22.87
N GLY A 57 -8.55 -0.36 21.81
CA GLY A 57 -8.97 -0.74 20.47
C GLY A 57 -9.24 -2.24 20.31
N VAL A 58 -9.20 -2.72 19.07
CA VAL A 58 -9.37 -4.14 18.75
C VAL A 58 -8.01 -4.83 18.73
N LEU A 59 -7.84 -5.89 19.54
CA LEU A 59 -6.60 -6.66 19.52
C LEU A 59 -6.50 -7.48 18.24
N CYS A 60 -5.55 -7.14 17.42
CA CYS A 60 -5.26 -7.79 16.14
C CYS A 60 -3.87 -8.41 16.13
N ALA A 61 -3.70 -9.45 15.31
CA ALA A 61 -2.44 -10.16 15.14
C ALA A 61 -2.03 -10.19 13.66
N PRO A 62 -1.31 -9.18 13.16
CA PRO A 62 -0.72 -9.21 11.83
C PRO A 62 0.22 -10.40 11.66
N ILE A 63 0.02 -11.17 10.58
CA ILE A 63 0.90 -12.26 10.14
C ILE A 63 1.06 -12.22 8.62
N THR A 64 2.05 -12.89 8.09
CA THR A 64 2.27 -12.92 6.63
C THR A 64 1.21 -13.76 5.91
N ILE A 65 1.04 -13.53 4.61
CA ILE A 65 0.14 -14.32 3.75
C ILE A 65 0.53 -15.80 3.77
N GLU A 66 1.84 -16.08 3.72
CA GLU A 66 2.38 -17.45 3.79
C GLU A 66 1.96 -18.11 5.09
N ARG A 67 2.11 -17.39 6.23
CA ARG A 67 1.72 -17.91 7.53
C ARG A 67 0.22 -18.15 7.65
N CYS A 68 -0.59 -17.29 7.07
CA CYS A 68 -2.04 -17.51 7.00
C CYS A 68 -2.37 -18.81 6.23
N LYS A 69 -1.69 -19.06 5.11
CA LYS A 69 -1.86 -20.27 4.31
C LYS A 69 -1.41 -21.53 5.06
N GLU A 70 -0.23 -21.49 5.72
CA GLU A 70 0.29 -22.59 6.54
C GLU A 70 -0.67 -22.98 7.67
N LEU A 71 -1.31 -21.98 8.29
CA LEU A 71 -2.25 -22.18 9.39
C LEU A 71 -3.70 -22.38 8.91
N GLU A 72 -3.96 -22.40 7.59
CA GLU A 72 -5.30 -22.55 7.01
C GLU A 72 -6.29 -21.52 7.56
N LEU A 73 -5.89 -20.25 7.59
CA LEU A 73 -6.70 -19.13 8.05
C LEU A 73 -7.29 -18.38 6.85
N PRO A 74 -8.51 -18.72 6.40
CA PRO A 74 -9.17 -18.01 5.30
C PRO A 74 -9.56 -16.58 5.70
N HIS A 75 -9.86 -15.74 4.72
CA HIS A 75 -10.49 -14.45 4.97
C HIS A 75 -11.79 -14.63 5.75
N GLN A 76 -12.10 -13.68 6.62
CA GLN A 76 -13.31 -13.69 7.44
C GLN A 76 -14.58 -13.63 6.59
N VAL A 77 -14.52 -12.97 5.43
CA VAL A 77 -15.61 -12.84 4.46
C VAL A 77 -15.06 -13.04 3.05
N GLU A 78 -15.88 -13.58 2.14
CA GLU A 78 -15.54 -13.72 0.73
C GLU A 78 -15.53 -12.36 0.02
N ASP A 79 -16.52 -11.51 0.33
CA ASP A 79 -16.63 -10.15 -0.20
C ASP A 79 -16.36 -9.14 0.91
N ASN A 80 -15.19 -8.50 0.85
CA ASN A 80 -14.78 -7.49 1.83
C ASN A 80 -15.28 -6.10 1.41
N THR A 81 -16.36 -5.65 2.03
CA THR A 81 -16.98 -4.34 1.79
C THR A 81 -16.52 -3.24 2.75
N SER A 82 -15.48 -3.50 3.59
CA SER A 82 -14.95 -2.48 4.49
C SER A 82 -14.29 -1.34 3.73
N VAL A 83 -14.43 -0.11 4.23
CA VAL A 83 -13.96 1.12 3.55
C VAL A 83 -12.49 1.06 3.17
N LEU A 84 -11.64 0.54 4.04
CA LEU A 84 -10.19 0.42 3.84
C LEU A 84 -9.75 -1.00 3.46
N GLY A 85 -10.68 -1.92 3.28
CA GLY A 85 -10.41 -3.29 2.90
C GLY A 85 -9.56 -4.03 3.91
N THR A 86 -9.75 -3.79 5.22
CA THR A 86 -8.98 -4.42 6.29
C THR A 86 -9.06 -5.95 6.18
N PRO A 87 -7.92 -6.63 6.04
CA PRO A 87 -7.87 -8.03 5.63
C PRO A 87 -7.96 -8.99 6.82
N PHE A 88 -9.08 -8.98 7.54
CA PHE A 88 -9.34 -9.93 8.62
C PHE A 88 -9.40 -11.37 8.11
N THR A 89 -8.80 -12.28 8.90
CA THR A 89 -9.06 -13.72 8.79
C THR A 89 -10.17 -14.15 9.74
N VAL A 90 -10.54 -15.43 9.69
CA VAL A 90 -11.33 -16.04 10.77
C VAL A 90 -10.59 -15.84 12.09
N THR A 91 -11.33 -15.55 13.16
CA THR A 91 -10.77 -15.39 14.52
C THR A 91 -10.33 -16.73 15.07
N VAL A 92 -9.33 -16.73 15.95
CA VAL A 92 -8.74 -17.95 16.50
C VAL A 92 -8.46 -17.86 17.99
N ASP A 93 -8.40 -19.02 18.64
CA ASP A 93 -7.84 -19.23 19.97
C ASP A 93 -6.93 -20.46 19.97
N LYS A 94 -5.79 -20.39 20.68
CA LYS A 94 -4.96 -21.58 20.93
C LYS A 94 -5.72 -22.55 21.83
N LEU A 95 -5.73 -23.83 21.45
CA LEU A 95 -6.48 -24.86 22.17
C LEU A 95 -5.76 -25.36 23.41
N GLU A 96 -4.47 -25.69 23.28
CA GLU A 96 -3.69 -26.26 24.37
C GLU A 96 -3.11 -25.17 25.27
N GLY A 97 -3.27 -25.31 26.59
CA GLY A 97 -2.75 -24.39 27.59
C GLY A 97 -3.57 -23.10 27.76
N CYS A 98 -4.74 -23.00 27.12
CA CYS A 98 -5.68 -21.91 27.27
C CYS A 98 -7.00 -22.37 27.90
N THR A 99 -7.83 -21.42 28.36
CA THR A 99 -9.14 -21.69 28.96
C THR A 99 -10.25 -21.35 27.94
N THR A 100 -10.89 -20.17 28.08
CA THR A 100 -11.98 -19.74 27.20
C THR A 100 -11.50 -18.83 26.04
N GLY A 101 -10.22 -18.52 25.96
CA GLY A 101 -9.64 -17.68 24.91
C GLY A 101 -9.64 -16.16 25.20
N VAL A 102 -10.45 -15.69 26.16
CA VAL A 102 -10.67 -14.25 26.39
C VAL A 102 -9.62 -13.59 27.29
N SER A 103 -9.04 -14.34 28.25
CA SER A 103 -8.10 -13.79 29.22
C SER A 103 -6.86 -13.17 28.53
N ALA A 104 -6.19 -12.24 29.21
CA ALA A 104 -4.92 -11.69 28.72
C ALA A 104 -3.87 -12.79 28.53
N HIS A 105 -3.90 -13.84 29.37
CA HIS A 105 -3.06 -15.02 29.24
C HIS A 105 -3.38 -15.78 27.94
N ASP A 106 -4.63 -16.17 27.73
CA ASP A 106 -5.05 -16.97 26.58
C ASP A 106 -4.76 -16.24 25.25
N ARG A 107 -5.05 -14.92 25.20
CA ARG A 107 -4.75 -14.11 24.02
C ARG A 107 -3.24 -13.96 23.77
N ALA A 108 -2.43 -13.80 24.83
CA ALA A 108 -0.97 -13.78 24.67
C ALA A 108 -0.44 -15.11 24.14
N GLU A 109 -0.93 -16.24 24.66
CA GLU A 109 -0.55 -17.56 24.18
C GLU A 109 -1.00 -17.82 22.75
N THR A 110 -2.18 -17.35 22.36
CA THR A 110 -2.68 -17.44 20.99
C THR A 110 -1.80 -16.63 20.02
N ILE A 111 -1.45 -15.38 20.38
CA ILE A 111 -0.59 -14.53 19.56
C ILE A 111 0.82 -15.12 19.42
N LYS A 112 1.41 -15.65 20.50
CA LYS A 112 2.70 -16.37 20.42
C LYS A 112 2.62 -17.58 19.49
N ALA A 113 1.56 -18.37 19.58
CA ALA A 113 1.37 -19.54 18.73
C ALA A 113 1.26 -19.18 17.24
N LEU A 114 0.68 -18.02 16.90
CA LEU A 114 0.66 -17.54 15.51
C LEU A 114 2.07 -17.28 14.96
N ALA A 115 3.01 -16.86 15.83
CA ALA A 115 4.42 -16.64 15.49
C ALA A 115 5.31 -17.89 15.64
N ASP A 116 4.82 -18.96 16.24
CA ASP A 116 5.60 -20.20 16.43
C ASP A 116 5.59 -21.04 15.13
N PRO A 117 6.75 -21.25 14.48
CA PRO A 117 6.82 -22.04 13.24
C PRO A 117 6.38 -23.50 13.41
N HIS A 118 6.33 -24.02 14.65
CA HIS A 118 5.88 -25.38 14.95
C HIS A 118 4.35 -25.49 15.09
N SER A 119 3.63 -24.37 15.19
CA SER A 119 2.17 -24.38 15.24
C SER A 119 1.58 -24.80 13.89
N THR A 120 0.56 -25.65 13.96
CA THR A 120 -0.19 -26.20 12.82
C THR A 120 -1.64 -25.71 12.83
N PRO A 121 -2.44 -25.94 11.77
CA PRO A 121 -3.86 -25.61 11.79
C PRO A 121 -4.63 -26.17 12.99
N GLN A 122 -4.22 -27.35 13.49
CA GLN A 122 -4.84 -28.01 14.65
C GLN A 122 -4.50 -27.37 16.00
N THR A 123 -3.49 -26.49 16.04
CA THR A 123 -3.16 -25.71 17.23
C THR A 123 -4.29 -24.76 17.64
N PHE A 124 -5.15 -24.37 16.66
CA PHE A 124 -6.13 -23.30 16.83
C PHE A 124 -7.57 -23.79 16.70
N GLY A 125 -8.41 -23.36 17.65
CA GLY A 125 -9.86 -23.36 17.52
C GLY A 125 -10.34 -22.17 16.67
N ARG A 126 -11.44 -22.37 15.93
CA ARG A 126 -12.09 -21.37 15.07
C ARG A 126 -13.59 -21.46 15.25
N PRO A 127 -14.32 -20.34 15.49
CA PRO A 127 -13.83 -18.99 15.76
C PRO A 127 -13.16 -18.87 17.15
N GLY A 128 -12.46 -17.76 17.40
CA GLY A 128 -11.81 -17.43 18.67
C GLY A 128 -11.91 -15.94 19.00
N HIS A 129 -10.99 -15.44 19.83
CA HIS A 129 -11.00 -14.08 20.38
C HIS A 129 -9.78 -13.22 19.94
N VAL A 130 -8.86 -13.77 19.18
CA VAL A 130 -7.78 -13.03 18.53
C VAL A 130 -8.10 -12.88 17.06
N ASN A 131 -7.85 -11.68 16.49
CA ASN A 131 -8.14 -11.32 15.12
C ASN A 131 -6.85 -11.32 14.28
N PRO A 132 -6.48 -12.41 13.59
CA PRO A 132 -5.35 -12.36 12.68
C PRO A 132 -5.66 -11.49 11.46
N LEU A 133 -4.61 -10.82 10.93
CA LEU A 133 -4.68 -9.97 9.74
C LEU A 133 -3.67 -10.42 8.70
N TYR A 134 -4.08 -10.46 7.44
CA TYR A 134 -3.16 -10.64 6.31
C TYR A 134 -2.33 -9.38 6.10
N ALA A 135 -1.01 -9.45 6.29
CA ALA A 135 -0.12 -8.38 5.86
C ALA A 135 0.27 -8.56 4.39
N GLN A 136 0.22 -7.48 3.62
CA GLN A 136 0.61 -7.50 2.22
C GLN A 136 2.11 -7.79 2.06
N GLU A 137 2.47 -8.54 1.00
CA GLU A 137 3.86 -8.68 0.58
C GLU A 137 4.47 -7.29 0.35
N ASN A 138 5.78 -7.14 0.64
CA ASN A 138 6.51 -5.87 0.64
C ASN A 138 6.09 -4.86 1.74
N GLY A 139 5.19 -5.21 2.66
CA GLY A 139 4.88 -4.43 3.84
C GLY A 139 4.39 -3.01 3.53
N VAL A 140 4.89 -2.00 4.28
CA VAL A 140 4.49 -0.59 4.10
C VAL A 140 4.81 -0.03 2.73
N LEU A 141 5.74 -0.64 1.98
CA LEU A 141 6.04 -0.26 0.60
C LEU A 141 4.96 -0.71 -0.40
N ARG A 142 4.05 -1.60 0.01
CA ARG A 142 2.90 -2.04 -0.79
C ARG A 142 1.60 -1.41 -0.31
N ARG A 143 1.39 -1.37 1.00
CA ARG A 143 0.21 -0.78 1.66
C ARG A 143 0.65 -0.04 2.92
N SER A 144 0.43 1.27 2.95
CA SER A 144 0.84 2.16 4.05
C SER A 144 -0.10 2.03 5.26
N GLY A 145 -0.27 0.81 5.80
CA GLY A 145 -1.15 0.51 6.93
C GLY A 145 -0.40 -0.04 8.15
N HIS A 146 -1.04 0.03 9.32
CA HIS A 146 -0.49 -0.46 10.60
C HIS A 146 -0.21 -1.97 10.58
N THR A 147 -1.04 -2.76 9.87
CA THR A 147 -0.82 -4.20 9.65
C THR A 147 0.55 -4.48 9.02
N GLU A 148 0.87 -3.77 7.94
CA GLU A 148 2.14 -3.87 7.24
C GLU A 148 3.29 -3.31 8.08
N ALA A 149 3.07 -2.20 8.80
CA ALA A 149 4.06 -1.61 9.70
C ALA A 149 4.49 -2.58 10.80
N ALA A 150 3.57 -3.36 11.35
CA ALA A 150 3.88 -4.37 12.38
C ALA A 150 4.82 -5.45 11.84
N ILE A 151 4.56 -5.97 10.64
CA ILE A 151 5.42 -6.99 9.99
C ILE A 151 6.79 -6.42 9.64
N ASP A 152 6.83 -5.19 9.14
CA ASP A 152 8.09 -4.54 8.78
C ASP A 152 8.95 -4.23 10.01
N LEU A 153 8.37 -3.79 11.11
CA LEU A 153 9.09 -3.63 12.37
C LEU A 153 9.70 -4.96 12.84
N CYS A 154 8.95 -6.07 12.75
CA CYS A 154 9.47 -7.40 13.07
C CYS A 154 10.68 -7.74 12.18
N ARG A 155 10.56 -7.58 10.86
CA ARG A 155 11.65 -7.86 9.90
C ARG A 155 12.89 -6.98 10.15
N MET A 156 12.70 -5.68 10.34
CA MET A 156 13.78 -4.73 10.61
C MET A 156 14.48 -5.01 11.94
N ALA A 157 13.74 -5.51 12.94
CA ALA A 157 14.29 -5.92 14.24
C ALA A 157 14.93 -7.33 14.24
N GLY A 158 14.83 -8.08 13.12
CA GLY A 158 15.33 -9.46 13.02
C GLY A 158 14.50 -10.48 13.80
N LEU A 159 13.20 -10.19 14.00
CA LEU A 159 12.23 -11.03 14.70
C LEU A 159 11.33 -11.77 13.70
N TYR A 160 10.61 -12.80 14.16
CA TYR A 160 9.64 -13.49 13.32
C TYR A 160 8.56 -12.51 12.82
N PRO A 161 8.18 -12.54 11.52
CA PRO A 161 7.27 -11.56 10.92
C PRO A 161 5.81 -11.80 11.33
N ALA A 162 5.55 -11.64 12.61
CA ALA A 162 4.23 -11.65 13.23
C ALA A 162 4.18 -10.62 14.35
N GLY A 163 3.11 -9.87 14.47
CA GLY A 163 2.96 -8.82 15.48
C GLY A 163 1.64 -8.91 16.24
N ALA A 164 1.51 -8.05 17.23
CA ALA A 164 0.24 -7.68 17.84
C ALA A 164 0.09 -6.17 17.71
N LEU A 165 -1.10 -5.71 17.39
CA LEU A 165 -1.44 -4.29 17.34
C LEU A 165 -2.82 -4.02 17.95
N MET A 166 -3.00 -2.79 18.39
CA MET A 166 -4.29 -2.29 18.88
C MET A 166 -4.33 -0.78 18.70
N GLU A 167 -5.42 -0.29 18.14
CA GLU A 167 -5.68 1.15 17.96
C GLU A 167 -5.78 1.84 19.32
N ILE A 168 -5.29 3.09 19.41
CA ILE A 168 -5.28 3.87 20.65
C ILE A 168 -6.46 4.84 20.67
N MET A 169 -7.31 4.68 21.67
CA MET A 169 -8.44 5.55 21.97
C MET A 169 -8.18 6.42 23.20
N ASN A 170 -8.79 7.59 23.21
CA ASN A 170 -8.91 8.43 24.38
C ASN A 170 -9.81 7.79 25.46
N GLU A 171 -9.81 8.33 26.68
CA GLU A 171 -10.64 7.80 27.78
C GLU A 171 -12.14 7.95 27.53
N ASP A 172 -12.55 8.91 26.71
CA ASP A 172 -13.93 9.14 26.29
C ASP A 172 -14.38 8.24 25.14
N GLY A 173 -13.51 7.36 24.64
CA GLY A 173 -13.80 6.42 23.55
C GLY A 173 -13.61 7.00 22.15
N THR A 174 -13.19 8.25 22.00
CA THR A 174 -12.79 8.80 20.70
C THR A 174 -11.39 8.33 20.31
N MET A 175 -11.09 8.33 18.99
CA MET A 175 -9.75 7.94 18.53
C MET A 175 -8.72 9.00 18.92
N ALA A 176 -7.59 8.56 19.51
CA ALA A 176 -6.48 9.44 19.82
C ALA A 176 -5.79 9.89 18.51
N ARG A 177 -5.48 11.19 18.41
CA ARG A 177 -4.77 11.80 17.28
C ARG A 177 -3.35 12.17 17.70
N LEU A 178 -2.51 12.57 16.75
CA LEU A 178 -1.08 12.82 16.99
C LEU A 178 -0.78 13.64 18.26
N PRO A 179 -1.47 14.75 18.60
CA PRO A 179 -1.19 15.48 19.84
C PRO A 179 -1.37 14.65 21.12
N GLN A 180 -2.47 13.88 21.22
CA GLN A 180 -2.73 13.00 22.36
C GLN A 180 -1.75 11.81 22.39
N LEU A 181 -1.45 11.23 21.21
CA LEU A 181 -0.49 10.12 21.09
C LEU A 181 0.91 10.51 21.55
N LEU A 182 1.36 11.72 21.27
CA LEU A 182 2.66 12.24 21.76
C LEU A 182 2.69 12.35 23.29
N GLU A 183 1.61 12.79 23.92
CA GLU A 183 1.52 12.83 25.38
C GLU A 183 1.48 11.41 25.99
N MET A 184 0.71 10.49 25.40
CA MET A 184 0.66 9.09 25.83
C MET A 184 2.02 8.41 25.65
N ALA A 185 2.74 8.67 24.55
CA ALA A 185 4.09 8.15 24.32
C ALA A 185 5.08 8.58 25.43
N LYS A 186 5.02 9.84 25.85
CA LYS A 186 5.81 10.35 26.98
C LYS A 186 5.41 9.66 28.30
N GLN A 187 4.11 9.58 28.58
CA GLN A 187 3.59 8.99 29.80
C GLN A 187 3.96 7.51 29.92
N TRP A 188 3.94 6.78 28.81
CA TRP A 188 4.26 5.35 28.79
C TRP A 188 5.74 5.07 28.53
N ASN A 189 6.54 6.12 28.30
CA ASN A 189 7.96 6.01 27.93
C ASN A 189 8.18 5.12 26.71
N LEU A 190 7.38 5.34 25.65
CA LEU A 190 7.42 4.62 24.39
C LEU A 190 7.89 5.52 23.26
N LYS A 191 8.48 4.90 22.25
CA LYS A 191 8.79 5.56 20.98
C LYS A 191 7.52 5.69 20.13
N ILE A 192 7.44 6.81 19.39
CA ILE A 192 6.39 7.08 18.42
C ILE A 192 7.01 7.44 17.08
N ILE A 193 6.60 6.74 16.02
CA ILE A 193 7.10 6.88 14.64
C ILE A 193 5.93 6.95 13.66
N SER A 194 6.18 7.41 12.43
CA SER A 194 5.18 7.41 11.36
C SER A 194 5.43 6.31 10.33
N ILE A 195 4.37 5.82 9.69
CA ILE A 195 4.46 4.93 8.53
C ILE A 195 5.21 5.62 7.39
N LYS A 196 5.02 6.92 7.21
CA LYS A 196 5.76 7.73 6.24
C LYS A 196 7.27 7.67 6.44
N ASP A 197 7.75 7.79 7.68
CA ASP A 197 9.18 7.70 8.00
C ASP A 197 9.69 6.27 7.83
N MET A 198 8.88 5.25 8.15
CA MET A 198 9.21 3.85 7.88
C MET A 198 9.39 3.58 6.38
N ILE A 199 8.50 4.11 5.55
CA ILE A 199 8.60 4.03 4.08
C ILE A 199 9.90 4.68 3.61
N ALA A 200 10.17 5.91 4.06
CA ALA A 200 11.39 6.64 3.69
C ALA A 200 12.66 5.89 4.10
N TYR A 201 12.66 5.31 5.30
CA TYR A 201 13.75 4.49 5.82
C TYR A 201 14.00 3.23 4.98
N ARG A 202 12.93 2.47 4.67
CA ARG A 202 13.02 1.27 3.83
C ARG A 202 13.47 1.59 2.41
N LEU A 203 12.90 2.65 1.80
CA LEU A 203 13.31 3.10 0.46
C LEU A 203 14.76 3.53 0.38
N LYS A 204 15.35 4.00 1.50
CA LYS A 204 16.78 4.34 1.57
C LYS A 204 17.67 3.10 1.70
N LYS A 205 17.20 2.04 2.38
CA LYS A 205 18.00 0.83 2.67
C LYS A 205 17.73 -0.34 1.72
N GLU A 206 16.54 -0.38 1.12
CA GLU A 206 16.11 -1.49 0.29
C GLU A 206 15.87 -1.03 -1.15
N SER A 207 16.38 -1.78 -2.11
CA SER A 207 15.99 -1.63 -3.51
C SER A 207 15.01 -2.73 -3.91
N LEU A 208 13.74 -2.35 -4.18
CA LEU A 208 12.72 -3.27 -4.72
C LEU A 208 12.91 -3.53 -6.22
N ILE A 209 13.81 -2.78 -6.86
CA ILE A 209 14.03 -2.81 -8.29
C ILE A 209 15.46 -3.25 -8.62
N GLU A 210 15.59 -3.96 -9.72
CA GLU A 210 16.82 -4.20 -10.46
C GLU A 210 16.78 -3.33 -11.71
N VAL A 211 17.88 -2.68 -12.03
CA VAL A 211 17.97 -1.73 -13.15
C VAL A 211 18.70 -2.39 -14.29
N GLY A 212 18.13 -2.34 -15.49
CA GLY A 212 18.75 -2.85 -16.71
C GLY A 212 19.57 -1.79 -17.46
N GLU A 213 19.98 -2.14 -18.67
CA GLU A 213 20.79 -1.27 -19.52
C GLU A 213 19.97 -0.11 -20.11
N GLU A 214 20.56 1.06 -20.15
CA GLU A 214 20.01 2.23 -20.84
C GLU A 214 20.25 2.15 -22.32
N VAL A 215 19.23 2.42 -23.14
CA VAL A 215 19.34 2.46 -24.59
C VAL A 215 18.66 3.69 -25.18
N ASP A 216 19.08 4.06 -26.36
CA ASP A 216 18.44 5.10 -27.17
C ASP A 216 17.17 4.57 -27.81
N MET A 217 16.06 5.34 -27.73
CA MET A 217 14.73 4.91 -28.17
C MET A 217 14.05 5.99 -29.01
N PRO A 218 14.27 6.03 -30.32
CA PRO A 218 13.48 6.85 -31.23
C PRO A 218 12.08 6.28 -31.40
N THR A 219 11.07 7.13 -31.31
CA THR A 219 9.64 6.77 -31.48
C THR A 219 8.91 7.79 -32.34
N ASP A 220 7.70 7.46 -32.80
CA ASP A 220 6.83 8.40 -33.53
C ASP A 220 6.39 9.60 -32.67
N TYR A 221 6.57 9.55 -31.35
CA TYR A 221 6.10 10.55 -30.39
C TYR A 221 7.24 11.34 -29.75
N GLY A 222 8.48 11.06 -30.12
CA GLY A 222 9.67 11.72 -29.64
C GLY A 222 10.87 10.78 -29.51
N HIS A 223 12.01 11.36 -29.14
CA HIS A 223 13.26 10.66 -28.97
C HIS A 223 13.64 10.61 -27.49
N PHE A 224 13.73 9.41 -26.90
CA PHE A 224 13.90 9.16 -25.50
C PHE A 224 15.12 8.27 -25.22
N ARG A 225 15.59 8.30 -23.99
CA ARG A 225 16.39 7.21 -23.39
C ARG A 225 15.42 6.25 -22.71
N LEU A 226 15.66 4.95 -22.84
CA LEU A 226 14.81 3.92 -22.24
C LEU A 226 15.64 3.11 -21.25
N ILE A 227 15.12 2.96 -20.02
CA ILE A 227 15.69 2.10 -18.98
C ILE A 227 14.63 1.08 -18.56
N PRO A 228 14.91 -0.24 -18.63
CA PRO A 228 14.06 -1.25 -18.05
C PRO A 228 14.37 -1.44 -16.56
N PHE A 229 13.33 -1.77 -15.79
CA PHE A 229 13.42 -2.09 -14.38
C PHE A 229 12.69 -3.38 -14.10
N ARG A 230 13.28 -4.27 -13.29
CA ARG A 230 12.62 -5.49 -12.82
C ARG A 230 12.24 -5.35 -11.35
N GLN A 231 10.97 -5.58 -11.03
CA GLN A 231 10.51 -5.65 -9.65
C GLN A 231 10.96 -6.98 -9.04
N LYS A 232 11.76 -6.93 -7.96
CA LYS A 232 12.38 -8.12 -7.36
C LYS A 232 11.39 -9.10 -6.74
N SER A 233 10.23 -8.61 -6.27
CA SER A 233 9.25 -9.43 -5.57
C SER A 233 8.46 -10.38 -6.48
N ASN A 234 8.18 -9.98 -7.73
CA ASN A 234 7.32 -10.73 -8.64
C ASN A 234 7.90 -10.91 -10.04
N GLY A 235 9.12 -10.36 -10.29
CA GLY A 235 9.79 -10.44 -11.58
C GLY A 235 9.17 -9.60 -12.70
N GLN A 236 8.18 -8.76 -12.42
CA GLN A 236 7.57 -7.89 -13.43
C GLN A 236 8.57 -6.86 -13.95
N GLU A 237 8.53 -6.61 -15.25
CA GLU A 237 9.42 -5.67 -15.92
C GLU A 237 8.67 -4.40 -16.30
N HIS A 238 9.23 -3.27 -15.88
CA HIS A 238 8.70 -1.92 -16.10
C HIS A 238 9.68 -1.12 -16.93
N LEU A 239 9.25 -0.01 -17.52
CA LEU A 239 10.08 0.83 -18.38
C LEU A 239 10.02 2.29 -17.93
N ALA A 240 11.13 3.01 -18.06
CA ALA A 240 11.14 4.47 -18.03
C ALA A 240 11.61 5.00 -19.39
N LEU A 241 10.80 5.88 -19.98
CA LEU A 241 11.15 6.70 -21.16
C LEU A 241 11.54 8.08 -20.65
N ILE A 242 12.78 8.48 -20.87
CA ILE A 242 13.42 9.64 -20.24
C ILE A 242 13.79 10.65 -21.33
N LYS A 243 13.46 11.92 -21.12
CA LYS A 243 13.87 13.04 -21.97
C LYS A 243 14.61 14.08 -21.14
N GLY A 244 15.76 14.54 -21.63
CA GLY A 244 16.54 15.61 -21.00
C GLY A 244 17.19 15.21 -19.67
N GLU A 245 17.60 16.22 -18.92
CA GLU A 245 18.24 16.11 -17.59
C GLU A 245 17.64 17.13 -16.65
N TRP A 246 17.73 16.90 -15.32
CA TRP A 246 17.20 17.78 -14.28
C TRP A 246 18.12 17.81 -13.07
N LYS A 247 17.94 18.84 -12.25
CA LYS A 247 18.59 18.99 -10.95
C LYS A 247 17.74 18.35 -9.85
N GLU A 248 18.35 17.99 -8.73
CA GLU A 248 17.72 17.23 -7.63
C GLU A 248 16.40 17.81 -7.12
N ASP A 249 16.29 19.15 -7.01
CA ASP A 249 15.07 19.83 -6.52
C ASP A 249 14.19 20.40 -7.63
N GLU A 250 14.48 20.09 -8.86
CA GLU A 250 13.73 20.63 -10.01
C GLU A 250 12.43 19.84 -10.24
N PRO A 251 11.26 20.51 -10.38
CA PRO A 251 10.03 19.84 -10.74
C PRO A 251 10.09 19.25 -12.16
N VAL A 252 9.93 17.93 -12.27
CA VAL A 252 10.01 17.20 -13.53
C VAL A 252 8.61 16.84 -14.02
N LEU A 253 8.35 16.95 -15.32
CA LEU A 253 7.10 16.47 -15.91
C LEU A 253 7.07 14.94 -15.96
N VAL A 254 6.12 14.33 -15.25
CA VAL A 254 6.07 12.87 -15.06
C VAL A 254 4.71 12.31 -15.47
N ARG A 255 4.73 11.21 -16.22
CA ARG A 255 3.57 10.34 -16.41
C ARG A 255 3.85 8.96 -15.82
N VAL A 256 3.07 8.53 -14.84
CA VAL A 256 3.01 7.12 -14.43
C VAL A 256 1.87 6.45 -15.19
N HIS A 257 2.20 5.61 -16.15
CA HIS A 257 1.25 4.93 -17.03
C HIS A 257 1.17 3.44 -16.68
N SER A 258 -0.02 2.93 -16.39
CA SER A 258 -0.23 1.48 -16.22
C SER A 258 -0.55 0.87 -17.57
N SER A 259 0.13 -0.22 -17.92
CA SER A 259 -0.02 -0.90 -19.20
C SER A 259 -1.48 -1.23 -19.53
N CYS A 260 -1.80 -1.11 -20.78
CA CYS A 260 -3.10 -1.45 -21.34
C CYS A 260 -2.90 -2.01 -22.75
N MET A 261 -2.62 -3.31 -22.85
CA MET A 261 -2.32 -3.96 -24.14
C MET A 261 -3.36 -3.63 -25.23
N THR A 262 -4.64 -3.64 -24.85
CA THR A 262 -5.72 -3.34 -25.80
C THR A 262 -5.71 -1.89 -26.29
N GLY A 263 -5.40 -0.93 -25.39
CA GLY A 263 -5.36 0.49 -25.75
C GLY A 263 -4.03 0.93 -26.34
N ASP A 264 -2.93 0.54 -25.70
CA ASP A 264 -1.58 1.03 -26.02
C ASP A 264 -1.04 0.38 -27.32
N ILE A 265 -1.34 -0.92 -27.54
CA ILE A 265 -0.80 -1.69 -28.66
C ILE A 265 -1.86 -1.89 -29.77
N LEU A 266 -3.08 -2.32 -29.39
CA LEU A 266 -4.12 -2.66 -30.37
C LEU A 266 -5.00 -1.48 -30.76
N GLY A 267 -4.79 -0.29 -30.17
CA GLY A 267 -5.57 0.92 -30.50
C GLY A 267 -7.07 0.82 -30.18
N SER A 268 -7.43 0.05 -29.15
CA SER A 268 -8.83 -0.11 -28.73
C SER A 268 -9.49 1.22 -28.44
N LYS A 269 -10.70 1.41 -28.95
CA LYS A 269 -11.53 2.60 -28.69
C LYS A 269 -12.37 2.48 -27.39
N ARG A 270 -12.31 1.35 -26.67
CA ARG A 270 -13.06 1.14 -25.40
C ARG A 270 -12.50 1.91 -24.22
N CYS A 271 -11.25 2.39 -24.29
CA CYS A 271 -10.57 3.17 -23.26
C CYS A 271 -9.83 4.37 -23.87
N ASP A 272 -9.20 5.15 -23.01
CA ASP A 272 -8.40 6.34 -23.36
C ASP A 272 -6.88 6.11 -23.17
N CYS A 273 -6.44 4.88 -22.86
CA CYS A 273 -5.07 4.60 -22.41
C CYS A 273 -4.01 4.93 -23.46
N GLY A 274 -4.13 4.37 -24.68
CA GLY A 274 -3.15 4.61 -25.75
C GLY A 274 -3.03 6.10 -26.11
N GLU A 275 -4.17 6.80 -26.23
CA GLU A 275 -4.15 8.24 -26.52
C GLU A 275 -3.50 9.04 -25.38
N GLN A 276 -3.71 8.66 -24.10
CA GLN A 276 -3.02 9.28 -22.97
C GLN A 276 -1.52 9.01 -22.97
N LEU A 277 -1.08 7.80 -23.34
CA LEU A 277 0.34 7.46 -23.45
C LEU A 277 1.01 8.35 -24.52
N HIS A 278 0.45 8.38 -25.71
CA HIS A 278 0.99 9.17 -26.81
C HIS A 278 1.03 10.68 -26.51
N LYS A 279 -0.05 11.22 -25.91
CA LYS A 279 -0.09 12.63 -25.47
C LYS A 279 0.96 12.93 -24.40
N ALA A 280 1.19 12.01 -23.45
CA ALA A 280 2.23 12.19 -22.44
C ALA A 280 3.62 12.21 -23.05
N MET A 281 3.93 11.29 -23.98
CA MET A 281 5.21 11.26 -24.69
C MET A 281 5.42 12.56 -25.48
N GLN A 282 4.42 13.01 -26.25
CA GLN A 282 4.48 14.26 -27.02
C GLN A 282 4.64 15.50 -26.12
N ALA A 283 3.96 15.54 -24.97
CA ALA A 283 4.09 16.65 -24.02
C ALA A 283 5.50 16.73 -23.45
N ILE A 284 6.09 15.59 -23.06
CA ILE A 284 7.45 15.50 -22.55
C ILE A 284 8.49 15.83 -23.65
N GLU A 285 8.28 15.35 -24.88
CA GLU A 285 9.13 15.71 -26.02
C GLU A 285 9.12 17.23 -26.29
N LYS A 286 7.93 17.83 -26.27
CA LYS A 286 7.75 19.28 -26.47
C LYS A 286 8.39 20.12 -25.34
N GLU A 287 8.31 19.65 -24.09
CA GLU A 287 8.92 20.30 -22.94
C GLU A 287 10.47 20.14 -22.96
N GLY A 288 10.97 19.11 -23.66
CA GLY A 288 12.39 18.77 -23.73
C GLY A 288 12.91 18.09 -22.48
N LYS A 289 12.07 17.85 -21.46
CA LYS A 289 12.43 17.29 -20.17
C LYS A 289 11.26 16.59 -19.50
N GLY A 290 11.44 15.35 -19.05
CA GLY A 290 10.45 14.58 -18.33
C GLY A 290 10.59 13.08 -18.45
N VAL A 291 9.67 12.35 -17.82
CA VAL A 291 9.69 10.89 -17.75
C VAL A 291 8.30 10.29 -17.93
N VAL A 292 8.20 9.25 -18.76
CA VAL A 292 7.08 8.30 -18.71
C VAL A 292 7.53 7.03 -18.00
N VAL A 293 6.98 6.74 -16.84
CA VAL A 293 7.10 5.45 -16.15
C VAL A 293 5.98 4.55 -16.64
N TYR A 294 6.33 3.51 -17.39
CA TYR A 294 5.40 2.53 -17.94
C TYR A 294 5.38 1.27 -17.06
N MET A 295 4.30 1.10 -16.30
CA MET A 295 4.13 0.05 -15.31
C MET A 295 3.38 -1.14 -15.89
N GLN A 296 3.94 -2.35 -15.81
CA GLN A 296 3.27 -3.60 -16.21
C GLN A 296 2.19 -3.98 -15.18
N GLN A 297 1.09 -3.23 -15.18
CA GLN A 297 -0.04 -3.41 -14.25
C GLN A 297 -1.37 -3.40 -15.03
N GLU A 298 -1.50 -4.36 -15.96
CA GLU A 298 -2.65 -4.53 -16.85
C GLU A 298 -3.96 -4.61 -16.06
N GLY A 299 -5.00 -3.93 -16.58
CA GLY A 299 -6.32 -3.95 -15.99
C GLY A 299 -6.39 -3.37 -14.57
N ARG A 300 -5.50 -2.41 -14.21
CA ARG A 300 -5.32 -1.89 -12.84
C ARG A 300 -4.80 -2.95 -11.85
N GLY A 301 -3.95 -3.85 -12.31
CA GLY A 301 -3.35 -4.91 -11.50
C GLY A 301 -4.05 -6.26 -11.54
N ILE A 302 -5.25 -6.36 -12.15
CA ILE A 302 -5.98 -7.63 -12.23
C ILE A 302 -5.52 -8.55 -13.37
N GLY A 303 -4.66 -8.05 -14.25
CA GLY A 303 -4.15 -8.81 -15.41
C GLY A 303 -5.07 -8.80 -16.63
N LEU A 304 -4.51 -9.26 -17.78
CA LEU A 304 -5.20 -9.20 -19.07
C LEU A 304 -6.45 -10.11 -19.11
N MET A 305 -6.35 -11.35 -18.61
CA MET A 305 -7.46 -12.29 -18.64
C MET A 305 -8.69 -11.78 -17.90
N ASN A 306 -8.50 -11.30 -16.68
CA ASN A 306 -9.58 -10.75 -15.85
C ASN A 306 -10.12 -9.45 -16.42
N LYS A 307 -9.27 -8.61 -17.03
CA LYS A 307 -9.72 -7.42 -17.76
C LYS A 307 -10.64 -7.77 -18.92
N ILE A 308 -10.35 -8.81 -19.69
CA ILE A 308 -11.22 -9.26 -20.79
C ILE A 308 -12.53 -9.83 -20.24
N ALA A 309 -12.50 -10.57 -19.12
CA ALA A 309 -13.71 -11.02 -18.42
C ALA A 309 -14.54 -9.81 -17.94
N ALA A 310 -13.90 -8.77 -17.39
CA ALA A 310 -14.59 -7.52 -17.03
C ALA A 310 -15.23 -6.83 -18.24
N TYR A 311 -14.59 -6.85 -19.40
CA TYR A 311 -15.19 -6.34 -20.65
C TYR A 311 -16.46 -7.10 -21.03
N LYS A 312 -16.50 -8.43 -20.82
CA LYS A 312 -17.70 -9.22 -21.06
C LYS A 312 -18.85 -8.83 -20.15
N LEU A 313 -18.57 -8.67 -18.86
CA LEU A 313 -19.55 -8.19 -17.89
C LEU A 313 -20.05 -6.76 -18.21
N GLN A 314 -19.18 -5.89 -18.73
CA GLN A 314 -19.58 -4.56 -19.18
C GLN A 314 -20.51 -4.59 -20.40
N GLU A 315 -20.36 -5.56 -21.31
CA GLU A 315 -21.29 -5.81 -22.42
C GLU A 315 -22.67 -6.26 -21.92
N GLU A 316 -22.71 -6.93 -20.76
CA GLU A 316 -23.92 -7.38 -20.08
C GLU A 316 -24.56 -6.27 -19.20
N GLY A 317 -23.95 -5.08 -19.13
CA GLY A 317 -24.53 -3.89 -18.53
C GLY A 317 -23.86 -3.38 -17.25
N LEU A 318 -22.89 -4.12 -16.65
CA LEU A 318 -22.14 -3.63 -15.49
C LEU A 318 -21.27 -2.44 -15.88
N ASP A 319 -20.90 -1.60 -14.89
CA ASP A 319 -19.83 -0.62 -15.11
C ASP A 319 -18.45 -1.23 -14.77
N THR A 320 -17.37 -0.46 -14.95
CA THR A 320 -15.99 -0.95 -14.75
C THR A 320 -15.72 -1.32 -13.27
N VAL A 321 -16.32 -0.62 -12.32
CA VAL A 321 -16.13 -0.86 -10.87
C VAL A 321 -16.88 -2.13 -10.48
N ASP A 322 -18.15 -2.23 -10.85
CA ASP A 322 -18.99 -3.37 -10.53
C ASP A 322 -18.49 -4.66 -11.21
N ALA A 323 -17.97 -4.57 -12.43
CA ALA A 323 -17.36 -5.70 -13.13
C ALA A 323 -16.11 -6.24 -12.39
N ASN A 324 -15.25 -5.36 -11.85
CA ASN A 324 -14.10 -5.78 -11.07
C ASN A 324 -14.52 -6.43 -9.74
N ILE A 325 -15.47 -5.85 -9.02
CA ILE A 325 -16.02 -6.40 -7.77
C ILE A 325 -16.64 -7.78 -8.03
N HIS A 326 -17.43 -7.93 -9.10
CA HIS A 326 -18.03 -9.21 -9.48
C HIS A 326 -16.99 -10.32 -9.73
N LEU A 327 -15.79 -9.95 -10.19
CA LEU A 327 -14.67 -10.87 -10.39
C LEU A 327 -13.82 -11.07 -9.12
N GLY A 328 -14.20 -10.49 -7.97
CA GLY A 328 -13.49 -10.64 -6.69
C GLY A 328 -12.29 -9.71 -6.52
N PHE A 329 -12.19 -8.62 -7.30
CA PHE A 329 -11.09 -7.65 -7.24
C PHE A 329 -11.55 -6.32 -6.65
N LYS A 330 -10.60 -5.59 -6.03
CA LYS A 330 -10.82 -4.19 -5.67
C LYS A 330 -10.94 -3.33 -6.95
N PRO A 331 -11.53 -2.13 -6.86
CA PRO A 331 -11.57 -1.18 -7.98
C PRO A 331 -10.18 -0.79 -8.50
N ASP A 332 -9.14 -0.86 -7.66
CA ASP A 332 -7.75 -0.56 -8.00
C ASP A 332 -6.78 -1.43 -7.18
N GLU A 333 -6.03 -2.32 -7.87
CA GLU A 333 -5.04 -3.23 -7.29
C GLU A 333 -3.60 -2.82 -7.64
N ARG A 334 -3.38 -1.58 -8.13
CA ARG A 334 -2.05 -1.12 -8.55
C ARG A 334 -1.09 -0.92 -7.39
N ASP A 335 0.17 -1.26 -7.64
CA ASP A 335 1.32 -0.98 -6.79
C ASP A 335 1.98 0.34 -7.21
N TYR A 336 2.05 1.29 -6.29
CA TYR A 336 2.70 2.57 -6.51
C TYR A 336 4.15 2.60 -6.00
N GLY A 337 4.54 1.67 -5.12
CA GLY A 337 5.86 1.63 -4.49
C GLY A 337 7.00 1.40 -5.48
N CYS A 338 6.82 0.46 -6.42
CA CYS A 338 7.80 0.21 -7.47
C CYS A 338 7.99 1.44 -8.37
N GLY A 339 6.89 2.06 -8.82
CA GLY A 339 6.94 3.30 -9.62
C GLY A 339 7.61 4.46 -8.89
N ALA A 340 7.35 4.60 -7.60
CA ALA A 340 8.00 5.61 -6.77
C ALA A 340 9.52 5.37 -6.65
N GLN A 341 9.95 4.13 -6.47
CA GLN A 341 11.40 3.81 -6.47
C GLN A 341 12.07 4.07 -7.82
N MET A 342 11.39 3.76 -8.94
CA MET A 342 11.91 4.10 -10.27
C MET A 342 12.12 5.61 -10.40
N LEU A 343 11.16 6.44 -9.98
CA LEU A 343 11.28 7.90 -10.01
C LEU A 343 12.41 8.39 -9.11
N ARG A 344 12.56 7.85 -7.91
CA ARG A 344 13.68 8.21 -7.02
C ARG A 344 15.04 7.78 -7.56
N TYR A 345 15.13 6.60 -8.17
CA TYR A 345 16.36 6.16 -8.86
C TYR A 345 16.77 7.14 -9.96
N LEU A 346 15.81 7.70 -10.68
CA LEU A 346 16.02 8.73 -11.69
C LEU A 346 16.30 10.13 -11.10
N GLY A 347 16.42 10.27 -9.77
CA GLY A 347 16.69 11.53 -9.09
C GLY A 347 15.50 12.49 -9.04
N ILE A 348 14.27 11.98 -9.23
CA ILE A 348 13.05 12.79 -9.18
C ILE A 348 12.49 12.78 -7.75
N HIS A 349 12.44 13.95 -7.14
CA HIS A 349 11.83 14.18 -5.81
C HIS A 349 10.59 15.07 -5.90
N LYS A 350 10.61 16.02 -6.84
CA LYS A 350 9.50 16.93 -7.14
C LYS A 350 8.99 16.70 -8.54
N MET A 351 7.68 16.67 -8.73
CA MET A 351 7.12 16.41 -10.05
C MET A 351 5.87 17.24 -10.36
N ARG A 352 5.69 17.50 -11.64
CA ARG A 352 4.46 17.93 -12.28
C ARG A 352 3.82 16.68 -12.88
N LEU A 353 2.74 16.18 -12.26
CA LEU A 353 2.18 14.88 -12.60
C LEU A 353 1.10 14.97 -13.66
N LEU A 354 1.32 14.34 -14.82
CA LEU A 354 0.32 14.17 -15.90
C LEU A 354 -0.74 13.16 -15.46
N THR A 355 -1.84 13.64 -14.88
CA THR A 355 -2.93 12.79 -14.38
C THR A 355 -4.26 13.55 -14.31
N ASN A 356 -5.36 12.78 -14.45
CA ASN A 356 -6.72 13.22 -14.12
C ASN A 356 -7.26 12.46 -12.89
N ASN A 357 -6.44 11.62 -12.26
CA ASN A 357 -6.82 10.76 -11.13
C ASN A 357 -6.20 11.26 -9.80
N PRO A 358 -6.99 11.83 -8.87
CA PRO A 358 -6.47 12.32 -7.60
C PRO A 358 -5.91 11.21 -6.69
N VAL A 359 -6.44 9.98 -6.75
CA VAL A 359 -5.94 8.84 -5.96
C VAL A 359 -4.49 8.49 -6.31
N LYS A 360 -4.09 8.67 -7.58
CA LYS A 360 -2.69 8.48 -8.00
C LYS A 360 -1.73 9.42 -7.29
N ARG A 361 -2.17 10.63 -6.99
CA ARG A 361 -1.39 11.62 -6.25
C ARG A 361 -1.07 11.11 -4.85
N VAL A 362 -2.10 10.76 -4.08
CA VAL A 362 -1.95 10.25 -2.71
C VAL A 362 -1.03 9.03 -2.67
N GLY A 363 -1.19 8.11 -3.65
CA GLY A 363 -0.35 6.92 -3.76
C GLY A 363 1.15 7.20 -3.94
N LEU A 364 1.54 8.29 -4.62
CA LEU A 364 2.95 8.65 -4.83
C LEU A 364 3.50 9.52 -3.69
N GLU A 365 2.71 10.43 -3.14
CA GLU A 365 3.09 11.29 -2.01
C GLU A 365 3.41 10.47 -0.76
N ALA A 366 2.70 9.35 -0.54
CA ALA A 366 2.99 8.40 0.54
C ALA A 366 4.42 7.83 0.49
N TYR A 367 5.07 7.83 -0.67
CA TYR A 367 6.45 7.37 -0.86
C TYR A 367 7.48 8.50 -0.87
N GLY A 368 7.12 9.68 -0.37
CA GLY A 368 8.02 10.83 -0.22
C GLY A 368 8.35 11.54 -1.53
N LEU A 369 7.46 11.47 -2.51
CA LEU A 369 7.52 12.24 -3.75
C LEU A 369 6.61 13.47 -3.63
N GLU A 370 7.13 14.66 -3.91
CA GLU A 370 6.38 15.91 -3.85
C GLU A 370 5.70 16.18 -5.21
N ILE A 371 4.37 16.27 -5.22
CA ILE A 371 3.61 16.64 -6.43
C ILE A 371 3.27 18.13 -6.36
N VAL A 372 4.05 18.94 -7.06
CA VAL A 372 3.90 20.40 -7.07
C VAL A 372 2.77 20.88 -7.99
N GLU A 373 2.41 20.08 -9.00
CA GLU A 373 1.37 20.43 -9.96
C GLU A 373 0.71 19.16 -10.54
N ASN A 374 -0.63 19.20 -10.69
CA ASN A 374 -1.35 18.23 -11.52
C ASN A 374 -1.55 18.80 -12.91
N VAL A 375 -0.96 18.17 -13.91
CA VAL A 375 -1.10 18.56 -15.31
C VAL A 375 -2.19 17.68 -15.94
N PRO A 376 -3.31 18.26 -16.43
CA PRO A 376 -4.39 17.49 -17.05
C PRO A 376 -3.92 16.75 -18.30
N ILE A 377 -4.41 15.53 -18.51
CA ILE A 377 -4.15 14.73 -19.70
C ILE A 377 -5.47 14.15 -20.23
N GLU A 378 -6.32 15.05 -20.70
CA GLU A 378 -7.64 14.68 -21.18
C GLU A 378 -7.61 14.23 -22.64
N VAL A 379 -8.49 13.28 -22.94
CA VAL A 379 -8.71 12.73 -24.28
C VAL A 379 -10.15 13.02 -24.66
N THR A 380 -10.37 13.38 -25.93
CA THR A 380 -11.72 13.61 -26.46
C THR A 380 -12.52 12.30 -26.41
N PRO A 381 -13.71 12.28 -25.77
CA PRO A 381 -14.56 11.11 -25.73
C PRO A 381 -14.95 10.63 -27.12
N ASN A 382 -15.13 9.32 -27.28
CA ASN A 382 -15.69 8.72 -28.48
C ASN A 382 -16.92 7.86 -28.08
N PRO A 383 -17.78 7.45 -29.04
CA PRO A 383 -19.01 6.69 -28.72
C PRO A 383 -18.76 5.38 -27.93
N TYR A 384 -17.57 4.78 -28.04
CA TYR A 384 -17.24 3.50 -27.42
C TYR A 384 -16.67 3.65 -26.01
N ASN A 385 -16.01 4.78 -25.67
CA ASN A 385 -15.40 5.01 -24.37
C ASN A 385 -16.16 6.01 -23.49
N PHE A 386 -17.23 6.64 -23.99
CA PHE A 386 -17.96 7.66 -23.23
C PHE A 386 -18.43 7.15 -21.86
N ARG A 387 -19.11 6.00 -21.82
CA ARG A 387 -19.57 5.36 -20.57
C ARG A 387 -18.42 5.04 -19.62
N TYR A 388 -17.29 4.57 -20.14
CA TYR A 388 -16.09 4.31 -19.35
C TYR A 388 -15.52 5.58 -18.72
N LEU A 389 -15.45 6.68 -19.46
CA LEU A 389 -15.00 7.98 -18.95
C LEU A 389 -15.98 8.57 -17.94
N GLU A 390 -17.27 8.40 -18.17
CA GLU A 390 -18.32 8.79 -17.23
C GLU A 390 -18.19 8.03 -15.89
N THR A 391 -17.95 6.73 -15.91
CA THR A 391 -17.66 5.91 -14.70
C THR A 391 -16.41 6.43 -13.99
N LYS A 392 -15.33 6.73 -14.71
CA LYS A 392 -14.13 7.34 -14.12
C LYS A 392 -14.43 8.64 -13.37
N LYS A 393 -15.25 9.51 -13.99
CA LYS A 393 -15.63 10.80 -13.39
C LYS A 393 -16.53 10.62 -12.18
N ASN A 394 -17.61 9.86 -12.33
CA ASN A 394 -18.69 9.82 -11.33
C ASN A 394 -18.41 8.88 -10.16
N ARG A 395 -17.68 7.76 -10.38
CA ARG A 395 -17.45 6.72 -9.39
C ARG A 395 -16.01 6.64 -8.89
N MET A 396 -15.05 7.21 -9.63
CA MET A 396 -13.63 7.13 -9.30
C MET A 396 -12.98 8.50 -9.08
N GLY A 397 -13.78 9.56 -8.99
CA GLY A 397 -13.33 10.90 -8.66
C GLY A 397 -12.38 11.56 -9.66
N HIS A 398 -12.32 11.07 -10.92
CA HIS A 398 -11.48 11.69 -11.94
C HIS A 398 -11.97 13.09 -12.32
N THR A 399 -11.03 14.03 -12.44
CA THR A 399 -11.29 15.38 -12.94
C THR A 399 -11.33 15.36 -14.48
N LEU A 400 -12.50 15.14 -15.07
CA LEU A 400 -12.71 15.08 -16.51
C LEU A 400 -13.79 16.06 -16.97
N HIS A 401 -13.52 16.80 -18.06
CA HIS A 401 -14.48 17.68 -18.72
C HIS A 401 -15.12 16.94 -19.90
N LEU A 402 -16.13 16.12 -19.62
CA LEU A 402 -16.88 15.42 -20.66
C LEU A 402 -17.88 16.39 -21.30
N LYS A 403 -17.67 16.76 -22.56
CA LYS A 403 -18.59 17.54 -23.37
C LYS A 403 -19.30 16.65 -24.38
#